data_dc4e096494f5e91945eddcb27607b1e6
#
_entry.id   dc4e096494f5e91945eddcb27607b1e6
#
_cell.length_a   1.000
_cell.length_b   1.000
_cell.length_c   1.000
_cell.angle_alpha   90.00
_cell.angle_beta   90.00
_cell.angle_gamma   90.00
#
_symmetry.space_group_name_H-M   'P 1'
#
loop_
_entity.id
_entity.type
_entity.pdbx_description
1 polymer ?
#
loop_
_entity_poly.entity_id
_entity_poly.type
_entity_poly.pdbx_seq_one_letter_code
_entity_poly.pdbx_strand_id
1 'polypeptide(L)'
;MDHDDGIFEEDLLEDFWELWDAGPPPPDAAPSKSDETIVLDPTDIDSWEAPELLELMERQRAYAAKFATDKLIAAARIAQRYQRMRDVAVVEGTDPERPRMVALAGPGAPLVHEHAPLEFAVALGAGPDTGRMIMGQAIELAHRLPRLWERVVTAQVPAFQARQIANETMSLSLEVASKVDELIAKSKRRLTKAATEEIVTEALLLCDPDEAARREAAAQEKRGVWLNRD
;
A
#
# COMPACT_ATOMS: atom_id res chain seq x y z
N MET A 1 -29.55 17.25 -13.91
CA MET A 1 -29.28 15.84 -14.22
C MET A 1 -27.80 15.81 -14.59
N ASP A 2 -27.02 16.04 -13.53
CA ASP A 2 -25.58 16.26 -13.64
C ASP A 2 -24.92 14.89 -13.64
N HIS A 3 -24.24 14.57 -14.74
CA HIS A 3 -23.31 13.47 -14.84
C HIS A 3 -22.04 13.94 -14.16
N ASP A 4 -21.82 13.39 -12.98
CA ASP A 4 -20.54 13.42 -12.30
C ASP A 4 -19.64 12.40 -13.04
N ASP A 5 -18.90 12.90 -14.03
CA ASP A 5 -17.85 12.14 -14.69
C ASP A 5 -16.71 11.98 -13.70
N GLY A 6 -16.81 10.93 -12.88
CA GLY A 6 -15.74 10.50 -12.02
C GLY A 6 -14.52 10.18 -12.87
N ILE A 7 -13.56 11.09 -12.88
CA ILE A 7 -12.19 10.80 -13.30
C ILE A 7 -11.71 9.68 -12.39
N PHE A 8 -11.66 8.48 -12.93
CA PHE A 8 -11.26 7.29 -12.19
C PHE A 8 -9.84 7.48 -11.66
N GLU A 9 -9.65 7.25 -10.37
CA GLU A 9 -8.33 7.25 -9.70
C GLU A 9 -7.29 6.34 -10.40
N GLU A 10 -7.72 5.42 -11.25
CA GLU A 10 -6.84 4.55 -12.04
C GLU A 10 -6.00 5.29 -13.08
N ASP A 11 -6.56 6.29 -13.79
CA ASP A 11 -5.81 7.08 -14.78
C ASP A 11 -4.75 7.97 -14.11
N LEU A 12 -5.07 8.54 -12.95
CA LEU A 12 -4.09 9.29 -12.14
C LEU A 12 -2.98 8.41 -11.58
N LEU A 13 -3.25 7.12 -11.36
CA LEU A 13 -2.26 6.16 -10.90
C LEU A 13 -1.31 5.71 -12.03
N GLU A 14 -1.78 5.61 -13.26
CA GLU A 14 -0.93 5.27 -14.42
C GLU A 14 0.05 6.40 -14.75
N ASP A 15 -0.41 7.65 -14.80
CA ASP A 15 0.46 8.83 -14.97
C ASP A 15 1.48 8.97 -13.82
N PHE A 16 1.09 8.62 -12.60
CA PHE A 16 1.96 8.61 -11.44
C PHE A 16 3.04 7.50 -11.52
N TRP A 17 2.77 6.39 -12.17
CA TRP A 17 3.74 5.33 -12.40
C TRP A 17 4.86 5.75 -13.36
N GLU A 18 4.54 6.46 -14.44
CA GLU A 18 5.51 6.96 -15.40
C GLU A 18 6.43 8.02 -14.79
N LEU A 19 5.88 8.93 -13.98
CA LEU A 19 6.65 9.95 -13.25
C LEU A 19 7.58 9.34 -12.17
N TRP A 20 7.21 8.18 -11.61
CA TRP A 20 7.93 7.53 -10.51
C TRP A 20 9.02 6.57 -10.97
N ASP A 21 9.19 6.39 -12.26
CA ASP A 21 10.14 5.44 -12.86
C ASP A 21 11.62 5.79 -12.61
N ALA A 22 11.91 6.90 -11.95
CA ALA A 22 13.26 7.33 -11.58
C ALA A 22 13.88 6.61 -10.36
N GLY A 23 13.13 5.71 -9.66
CA GLY A 23 13.61 5.00 -8.45
C GLY A 23 13.56 5.83 -7.17
N PRO A 24 13.65 5.20 -5.99
CA PRO A 24 13.81 5.92 -4.74
C PRO A 24 15.15 6.67 -4.73
N PRO A 25 15.22 7.84 -4.08
CA PRO A 25 16.50 8.51 -3.88
C PRO A 25 17.47 7.58 -3.13
N PRO A 26 18.78 7.69 -3.35
CA PRO A 26 19.76 6.89 -2.65
C PRO A 26 19.60 7.04 -1.13
N PRO A 27 19.90 5.99 -0.33
CA PRO A 27 19.69 5.98 1.12
C PRO A 27 20.47 7.09 1.85
N ASP A 28 21.51 7.63 1.23
CA ASP A 28 22.31 8.73 1.77
C ASP A 28 21.63 10.12 1.64
N ALA A 29 20.51 10.20 0.94
CA ALA A 29 19.69 11.43 0.82
C ALA A 29 18.67 11.59 1.95
N ALA A 30 18.87 10.93 3.10
CA ALA A 30 18.03 11.17 4.27
C ALA A 30 18.21 12.62 4.74
N PRO A 31 17.11 13.36 4.97
CA PRO A 31 17.18 14.75 5.37
C PRO A 31 18.01 14.92 6.64
N SER A 32 18.92 15.88 6.63
CA SER A 32 19.75 16.21 7.79
C SER A 32 18.88 16.83 8.90
N LYS A 33 19.33 16.77 10.17
CA LYS A 33 18.60 17.31 11.33
C LYS A 33 18.34 18.82 11.30
N SER A 34 18.81 19.51 10.26
CA SER A 34 18.64 20.95 10.05
C SER A 34 17.48 21.30 9.10
N ASP A 35 16.68 20.33 8.69
CA ASP A 35 15.60 20.58 7.75
C ASP A 35 14.40 21.23 8.44
N GLU A 36 14.45 22.54 8.53
CA GLU A 36 13.24 23.35 8.67
C GLU A 36 12.33 23.04 7.48
N THR A 37 11.06 22.75 7.77
CA THR A 37 10.04 22.57 6.73
C THR A 37 10.00 23.85 5.91
N ILE A 38 10.56 23.81 4.69
CA ILE A 38 10.49 24.96 3.78
C ILE A 38 9.04 25.10 3.35
N VAL A 39 8.35 26.06 3.94
CA VAL A 39 7.05 26.51 3.48
C VAL A 39 7.31 27.44 2.31
N LEU A 40 6.89 27.04 1.12
CA LEU A 40 6.93 27.93 -0.04
C LEU A 40 6.05 29.14 0.23
N ASP A 41 6.63 30.33 0.28
CA ASP A 41 5.89 31.57 0.18
C ASP A 41 5.53 31.80 -1.29
N PRO A 42 4.25 31.83 -1.66
CA PRO A 42 3.84 32.06 -3.05
C PRO A 42 4.33 33.39 -3.63
N THR A 43 4.65 34.36 -2.76
CA THR A 43 5.15 35.68 -3.17
C THR A 43 6.64 35.68 -3.50
N ASP A 44 7.38 34.68 -3.06
CA ASP A 44 8.84 34.59 -3.22
C ASP A 44 9.24 33.60 -4.34
N ILE A 45 8.29 32.80 -4.83
CA ILE A 45 8.55 31.69 -5.79
C ILE A 45 9.06 32.23 -7.14
N ASP A 46 8.67 33.44 -7.53
CA ASP A 46 9.10 34.07 -8.78
C ASP A 46 10.59 34.47 -8.75
N SER A 47 11.22 34.51 -7.58
CA SER A 47 12.63 34.80 -7.40
C SER A 47 13.54 33.58 -7.51
N TRP A 48 12.96 32.37 -7.50
CA TRP A 48 13.72 31.13 -7.48
C TRP A 48 14.19 30.71 -8.86
N GLU A 49 15.47 30.37 -8.96
CA GLU A 49 16.04 29.81 -10.17
C GLU A 49 15.64 28.33 -10.36
N ALA A 50 15.63 27.86 -11.61
CA ALA A 50 15.23 26.49 -11.93
C ALA A 50 15.99 25.40 -11.13
N PRO A 51 17.31 25.50 -10.86
CA PRO A 51 18.01 24.52 -10.03
C PRO A 51 17.49 24.44 -8.61
N GLU A 52 17.13 25.58 -8.00
CA GLU A 52 16.59 25.64 -6.63
C GLU A 52 15.22 24.99 -6.53
N LEU A 53 14.37 25.22 -7.55
CA LEU A 53 13.06 24.57 -7.66
C LEU A 53 13.19 23.06 -7.83
N LEU A 54 14.14 22.58 -8.63
CA LEU A 54 14.39 21.15 -8.80
C LEU A 54 14.87 20.50 -7.50
N GLU A 55 15.81 21.14 -6.79
CA GLU A 55 16.29 20.65 -5.48
C GLU A 55 15.16 20.59 -4.44
N LEU A 56 14.28 21.60 -4.44
CA LEU A 56 13.09 21.57 -3.58
C LEU A 56 12.19 20.39 -3.91
N MET A 57 11.91 20.13 -5.19
CA MET A 57 11.07 19.01 -5.63
C MET A 57 11.67 17.66 -5.24
N GLU A 58 12.99 17.50 -5.34
CA GLU A 58 13.68 16.29 -4.90
C GLU A 58 13.53 16.07 -3.39
N ARG A 59 13.69 17.12 -2.59
CA ARG A 59 13.47 17.06 -1.14
C ARG A 59 12.03 16.71 -0.80
N GLN A 60 11.05 17.39 -1.41
CA GLN A 60 9.64 17.09 -1.19
C GLN A 60 9.28 15.65 -1.54
N ARG A 61 9.84 15.12 -2.64
CA ARG A 61 9.69 13.73 -3.03
C ARG A 61 10.23 12.77 -1.98
N ALA A 62 11.41 13.04 -1.42
CA ALA A 62 11.99 12.23 -0.35
C ALA A 62 11.14 12.24 0.92
N TYR A 63 10.62 13.41 1.32
CA TYR A 63 9.68 13.53 2.44
C TYR A 63 8.38 12.77 2.20
N ALA A 64 7.79 12.91 1.02
CA ALA A 64 6.55 12.21 0.66
C ALA A 64 6.74 10.69 0.71
N ALA A 65 7.86 10.16 0.21
CA ALA A 65 8.19 8.75 0.28
C ALA A 65 8.34 8.26 1.72
N LYS A 66 9.06 9.00 2.56
CA LYS A 66 9.19 8.71 3.99
C LYS A 66 7.84 8.73 4.67
N PHE A 67 7.03 9.75 4.43
CA PHE A 67 5.70 9.89 5.03
C PHE A 67 4.76 8.73 4.65
N ALA A 68 4.84 8.27 3.41
CA ALA A 68 4.09 7.11 2.94
C ALA A 68 4.49 5.82 3.69
N THR A 69 5.78 5.62 3.93
CA THR A 69 6.31 4.49 4.72
C THR A 69 5.91 4.59 6.20
N ASP A 70 6.09 5.76 6.83
CA ASP A 70 5.73 6.00 8.22
C ASP A 70 4.23 5.75 8.45
N LYS A 71 3.38 6.12 7.49
CA LYS A 71 1.94 5.88 7.52
C LYS A 71 1.60 4.39 7.59
N LEU A 72 2.27 3.56 6.79
CA LEU A 72 2.09 2.10 6.84
C LEU A 72 2.58 1.50 8.17
N ILE A 73 3.73 1.97 8.66
CA ILE A 73 4.27 1.52 9.95
C ILE A 73 3.30 1.88 11.08
N ALA A 74 2.78 3.11 11.10
CA ALA A 74 1.80 3.54 12.08
C ALA A 74 0.52 2.70 12.02
N ALA A 75 -0.02 2.44 10.82
CA ALA A 75 -1.20 1.61 10.62
C ALA A 75 -1.01 0.19 11.17
N ALA A 76 0.12 -0.46 10.85
CA ALA A 76 0.45 -1.80 11.36
C ALA A 76 0.59 -1.81 12.89
N ARG A 77 1.22 -0.79 13.48
CA ARG A 77 1.41 -0.68 14.93
C ARG A 77 0.11 -0.41 15.68
N ILE A 78 -0.77 0.45 15.14
CA ILE A 78 -2.10 0.69 15.70
C ILE A 78 -2.90 -0.62 15.67
N ALA A 79 -2.96 -1.31 14.53
CA ALA A 79 -3.64 -2.59 14.41
C ALA A 79 -3.15 -3.59 15.47
N GLN A 80 -1.85 -3.75 15.63
CA GLN A 80 -1.24 -4.64 16.63
C GLN A 80 -1.58 -4.24 18.07
N ARG A 81 -1.66 -2.94 18.37
CA ARG A 81 -2.00 -2.45 19.70
C ARG A 81 -3.45 -2.79 20.07
N TYR A 82 -4.37 -2.63 19.10
CA TYR A 82 -5.78 -2.99 19.30
C TYR A 82 -6.00 -4.50 19.43
N GLN A 83 -5.18 -5.33 18.82
CA GLN A 83 -5.19 -6.79 19.04
C GLN A 83 -4.86 -7.14 20.50
N ARG A 84 -3.82 -6.52 21.07
CA ARG A 84 -3.40 -6.75 22.47
C ARG A 84 -4.44 -6.30 23.48
N MET A 85 -5.14 -5.20 23.20
CA MET A 85 -6.23 -4.72 24.10
C MET A 85 -7.35 -5.75 24.21
N ARG A 86 -7.65 -6.49 23.12
CA ARG A 86 -8.60 -7.61 23.16
C ARG A 86 -8.17 -8.70 24.12
N ASP A 87 -6.91 -9.07 24.11
CA ASP A 87 -6.41 -10.20 24.92
C ASP A 87 -6.53 -9.89 26.41
N VAL A 88 -6.36 -8.64 26.80
CA VAL A 88 -6.58 -8.17 28.17
C VAL A 88 -8.07 -8.18 28.53
N ALA A 89 -8.96 -7.65 27.67
CA ALA A 89 -10.39 -7.61 27.93
C ALA A 89 -11.05 -9.00 27.99
N VAL A 90 -10.52 -9.98 27.25
CA VAL A 90 -10.99 -11.38 27.29
C VAL A 90 -10.72 -12.03 28.65
N VAL A 91 -9.62 -11.67 29.31
CA VAL A 91 -9.25 -12.20 30.65
C VAL A 91 -10.19 -11.65 31.74
N GLU A 92 -10.70 -10.43 31.59
CA GLU A 92 -11.53 -9.78 32.60
C GLU A 92 -13.03 -10.08 32.50
N GLY A 93 -13.51 -10.68 31.42
CA GLY A 93 -14.85 -11.29 31.33
C GLY A 93 -16.08 -10.36 31.42
N THR A 94 -15.93 -9.03 31.23
CA THR A 94 -16.87 -8.04 31.76
C THR A 94 -17.55 -7.11 30.77
N ASP A 95 -17.51 -7.33 29.43
CA ASP A 95 -18.14 -6.34 28.53
C ASP A 95 -19.21 -6.92 27.61
N PRO A 96 -20.50 -6.52 27.76
CA PRO A 96 -21.56 -6.84 26.82
C PRO A 96 -21.48 -6.06 25.49
N GLU A 97 -20.73 -4.96 25.44
CA GLU A 97 -20.44 -4.19 24.22
C GLU A 97 -19.11 -4.62 23.57
N ARG A 98 -18.89 -5.90 23.44
CA ARG A 98 -17.67 -6.43 22.86
C ARG A 98 -17.44 -5.86 21.47
N PRO A 99 -16.36 -5.10 21.25
CA PRO A 99 -16.06 -4.55 19.93
C PRO A 99 -15.86 -5.68 18.92
N ARG A 100 -16.43 -5.51 17.76
CA ARG A 100 -16.36 -6.51 16.69
C ARG A 100 -14.95 -6.59 16.11
N MET A 101 -14.46 -7.81 15.96
CA MET A 101 -13.21 -8.06 15.25
C MET A 101 -13.48 -8.25 13.76
N VAL A 102 -12.71 -7.56 12.92
CA VAL A 102 -12.86 -7.57 11.46
C VAL A 102 -11.57 -8.03 10.77
N ALA A 103 -11.72 -8.75 9.67
CA ALA A 103 -10.63 -9.06 8.77
C ALA A 103 -10.42 -7.86 7.83
N LEU A 104 -9.21 -7.34 7.77
CA LEU A 104 -8.82 -6.24 6.88
C LEU A 104 -7.79 -6.67 5.84
N ALA A 105 -7.17 -7.84 6.01
CA ALA A 105 -6.18 -8.42 5.13
C ALA A 105 -6.56 -9.83 4.72
N GLY A 106 -5.75 -10.49 3.93
CA GLY A 106 -6.04 -11.80 3.38
C GLY A 106 -6.07 -12.93 4.43
N PRO A 107 -6.45 -14.15 4.02
CA PRO A 107 -6.57 -15.31 4.90
C PRO A 107 -5.28 -15.58 5.70
N GLY A 108 -5.42 -15.85 6.99
CA GLY A 108 -4.30 -16.09 7.91
C GLY A 108 -3.71 -14.82 8.54
N ALA A 109 -4.11 -13.62 8.09
CA ALA A 109 -3.77 -12.39 8.77
C ALA A 109 -4.60 -12.22 10.07
N PRO A 110 -4.08 -11.51 11.08
CA PRO A 110 -4.80 -11.29 12.32
C PRO A 110 -6.02 -10.41 12.14
N LEU A 111 -7.07 -10.70 12.90
CA LEU A 111 -8.25 -9.84 12.99
C LEU A 111 -7.92 -8.57 13.79
N VAL A 112 -8.59 -7.48 13.49
CA VAL A 112 -8.41 -6.18 14.12
C VAL A 112 -9.74 -5.68 14.67
N HIS A 113 -9.68 -4.92 15.75
CA HIS A 113 -10.82 -4.23 16.31
C HIS A 113 -11.42 -3.24 15.28
N GLU A 114 -12.75 -3.27 15.10
CA GLU A 114 -13.43 -2.47 14.07
C GLU A 114 -13.21 -0.95 14.17
N HIS A 115 -12.92 -0.44 15.37
CA HIS A 115 -12.65 0.99 15.58
C HIS A 115 -11.23 1.40 15.16
N ALA A 116 -10.26 0.48 15.14
CA ALA A 116 -8.88 0.82 14.80
C ALA A 116 -8.71 1.51 13.44
N PRO A 117 -9.31 1.01 12.33
CA PRO A 117 -9.23 1.70 11.05
C PRO A 117 -9.98 3.03 11.03
N LEU A 118 -11.03 3.20 11.84
CA LEU A 118 -11.79 4.45 11.92
C LEU A 118 -10.98 5.54 12.63
N GLU A 119 -10.37 5.22 13.76
CA GLU A 119 -9.49 6.16 14.47
C GLU A 119 -8.27 6.53 13.65
N PHE A 120 -7.71 5.56 12.94
CA PHE A 120 -6.61 5.81 12.00
C PHE A 120 -7.03 6.75 10.87
N ALA A 121 -8.23 6.55 10.29
CA ALA A 121 -8.77 7.42 9.25
C ALA A 121 -8.95 8.87 9.76
N VAL A 122 -9.51 9.04 10.96
CA VAL A 122 -9.65 10.37 11.59
C VAL A 122 -8.30 11.05 11.78
N ALA A 123 -7.30 10.32 12.27
CA ALA A 123 -5.94 10.84 12.45
C ALA A 123 -5.26 11.24 11.12
N LEU A 124 -5.64 10.60 10.01
CA LEU A 124 -5.18 10.95 8.67
C LEU A 124 -5.94 12.11 8.02
N GLY A 125 -7.06 12.53 8.58
CA GLY A 125 -8.00 13.44 7.91
C GLY A 125 -8.66 12.81 6.68
N ALA A 126 -8.80 11.48 6.65
CA ALA A 126 -9.29 10.71 5.52
C ALA A 126 -10.64 10.03 5.82
N GLY A 127 -11.32 9.56 4.77
CA GLY A 127 -12.56 8.79 4.93
C GLY A 127 -12.33 7.40 5.52
N PRO A 128 -13.39 6.77 6.10
CA PRO A 128 -13.31 5.45 6.73
C PRO A 128 -12.76 4.35 5.82
N ASP A 129 -13.12 4.34 4.55
CA ASP A 129 -12.68 3.34 3.58
C ASP A 129 -11.17 3.45 3.30
N THR A 130 -10.66 4.67 3.22
CA THR A 130 -9.22 4.93 3.09
C THR A 130 -8.45 4.39 4.31
N GLY A 131 -8.98 4.61 5.52
CA GLY A 131 -8.38 4.06 6.73
C GLY A 131 -8.37 2.54 6.76
N ARG A 132 -9.48 1.91 6.37
CA ARG A 132 -9.60 0.45 6.23
C ARG A 132 -8.62 -0.11 5.20
N MET A 133 -8.55 0.50 4.03
CA MET A 133 -7.67 0.08 2.95
C MET A 133 -6.19 0.15 3.35
N ILE A 134 -5.73 1.29 3.86
CA ILE A 134 -4.32 1.46 4.24
C ILE A 134 -3.95 0.53 5.40
N MET A 135 -4.81 0.39 6.40
CA MET A 135 -4.56 -0.51 7.53
C MET A 135 -4.55 -1.98 7.07
N GLY A 136 -5.47 -2.38 6.20
CA GLY A 136 -5.48 -3.72 5.61
C GLY A 136 -4.19 -4.03 4.85
N GLN A 137 -3.74 -3.10 4.00
CA GLN A 137 -2.47 -3.22 3.29
C GLN A 137 -1.27 -3.33 4.23
N ALA A 138 -1.25 -2.55 5.30
CA ALA A 138 -0.19 -2.59 6.30
C ALA A 138 -0.15 -3.92 7.07
N ILE A 139 -1.31 -4.49 7.41
CA ILE A 139 -1.43 -5.81 8.04
C ILE A 139 -0.99 -6.91 7.08
N GLU A 140 -1.43 -6.85 5.81
CA GLU A 140 -1.03 -7.78 4.76
C GLU A 140 0.50 -7.84 4.65
N LEU A 141 1.13 -6.67 4.50
CA LEU A 141 2.59 -6.55 4.39
C LEU A 141 3.29 -7.09 5.65
N ALA A 142 2.85 -6.69 6.84
CA ALA A 142 3.54 -7.03 8.08
C ALA A 142 3.42 -8.53 8.45
N HIS A 143 2.31 -9.19 8.09
CA HIS A 143 2.03 -10.56 8.53
C HIS A 143 2.14 -11.61 7.44
N ARG A 144 1.83 -11.27 6.20
CA ARG A 144 1.82 -12.25 5.10
C ARG A 144 2.97 -12.07 4.12
N LEU A 145 3.59 -10.86 4.08
CA LEU A 145 4.69 -10.50 3.18
C LEU A 145 5.88 -9.93 4.00
N PRO A 146 6.41 -10.66 5.01
CA PRO A 146 7.38 -10.11 5.97
C PRO A 146 8.70 -9.69 5.32
N ARG A 147 9.18 -10.37 4.27
CA ARG A 147 10.42 -9.99 3.57
C ARG A 147 10.25 -8.71 2.76
N LEU A 148 9.09 -8.56 2.12
CA LEU A 148 8.73 -7.30 1.45
C LEU A 148 8.57 -6.18 2.46
N TRP A 149 7.92 -6.46 3.61
CA TRP A 149 7.76 -5.49 4.69
C TRP A 149 9.09 -4.94 5.19
N GLU A 150 10.08 -5.79 5.41
CA GLU A 150 11.43 -5.38 5.80
C GLU A 150 12.05 -4.41 4.78
N ARG A 151 11.89 -4.69 3.49
CA ARG A 151 12.38 -3.81 2.41
C ARG A 151 11.66 -2.47 2.34
N VAL A 152 10.38 -2.42 2.71
CA VAL A 152 9.61 -1.16 2.82
C VAL A 152 10.08 -0.33 4.00
N VAL A 153 10.23 -0.94 5.17
CA VAL A 153 10.66 -0.26 6.39
C VAL A 153 12.08 0.30 6.25
N THR A 154 12.94 -0.38 5.49
CA THR A 154 14.31 0.06 5.17
C THR A 154 14.40 0.94 3.93
N ALA A 155 13.26 1.41 3.39
CA ALA A 155 13.17 2.26 2.21
C ALA A 155 13.80 1.67 0.91
N GLN A 156 13.99 0.35 0.84
CA GLN A 156 14.47 -0.34 -0.37
C GLN A 156 13.35 -0.54 -1.40
N VAL A 157 12.09 -0.55 -0.95
CA VAL A 157 10.90 -0.62 -1.80
C VAL A 157 9.95 0.50 -1.42
N PRO A 158 9.51 1.31 -2.39
CA PRO A 158 8.55 2.38 -2.13
C PRO A 158 7.23 1.84 -1.56
N ALA A 159 6.66 2.58 -0.61
CA ALA A 159 5.42 2.18 0.07
C ALA A 159 4.26 1.93 -0.90
N PHE A 160 4.14 2.73 -1.98
CA PHE A 160 3.07 2.56 -2.95
C PHE A 160 3.18 1.24 -3.73
N GLN A 161 4.39 0.81 -4.14
CA GLN A 161 4.61 -0.48 -4.81
C GLN A 161 4.24 -1.64 -3.88
N ALA A 162 4.66 -1.55 -2.62
CA ALA A 162 4.31 -2.56 -1.62
C ALA A 162 2.79 -2.65 -1.40
N ARG A 163 2.08 -1.51 -1.37
CA ARG A 163 0.62 -1.47 -1.24
C ARG A 163 -0.08 -2.14 -2.41
N GLN A 164 0.42 -1.99 -3.63
CA GLN A 164 -0.16 -2.68 -4.79
C GLN A 164 0.06 -4.19 -4.69
N ILE A 165 1.26 -4.63 -4.30
CA ILE A 165 1.52 -6.05 -4.07
C ILE A 165 0.58 -6.59 -2.98
N ALA A 166 0.37 -5.84 -1.89
CA ALA A 166 -0.56 -6.20 -0.86
C ALA A 166 -2.00 -6.37 -1.39
N ASN A 167 -2.46 -5.47 -2.25
CA ASN A 167 -3.78 -5.60 -2.88
C ASN A 167 -3.91 -6.88 -3.71
N GLU A 168 -2.89 -7.23 -4.49
CA GLU A 168 -2.87 -8.44 -5.31
C GLU A 168 -2.88 -9.73 -4.45
N THR A 169 -2.30 -9.69 -3.26
CA THR A 169 -2.17 -10.87 -2.39
C THR A 169 -3.32 -11.06 -1.41
N MET A 170 -4.09 -10.00 -1.09
CA MET A 170 -5.20 -10.07 -0.10
C MET A 170 -6.24 -11.14 -0.40
N SER A 171 -6.53 -11.42 -1.67
CA SER A 171 -7.49 -12.44 -2.07
C SER A 171 -6.89 -13.86 -2.18
N LEU A 172 -5.57 -14.00 -2.05
CA LEU A 172 -4.85 -15.25 -2.21
C LEU A 172 -4.80 -16.03 -0.88
N SER A 173 -4.57 -17.34 -0.97
CA SER A 173 -4.28 -18.16 0.21
C SER A 173 -2.98 -17.70 0.89
N LEU A 174 -2.80 -18.07 2.15
CA LEU A 174 -1.57 -17.76 2.89
C LEU A 174 -0.33 -18.38 2.21
N GLU A 175 -0.50 -19.59 1.65
CA GLU A 175 0.57 -20.31 0.97
C GLU A 175 1.04 -19.55 -0.29
N VAL A 176 0.10 -19.12 -1.12
CA VAL A 176 0.41 -18.34 -2.34
C VAL A 176 1.05 -16.99 -1.97
N ALA A 177 0.50 -16.27 -0.98
CA ALA A 177 1.08 -15.00 -0.54
C ALA A 177 2.51 -15.17 0.00
N SER A 178 2.76 -16.23 0.79
CA SER A 178 4.11 -16.55 1.27
C SER A 178 5.06 -16.86 0.11
N LYS A 179 4.57 -17.51 -0.95
CA LYS A 179 5.37 -17.80 -2.15
C LYS A 179 5.68 -16.53 -2.92
N VAL A 180 4.72 -15.61 -3.06
CA VAL A 180 4.94 -14.29 -3.64
C VAL A 180 6.05 -13.54 -2.88
N ASP A 181 5.99 -13.52 -1.54
CA ASP A 181 7.01 -12.88 -0.69
C ASP A 181 8.41 -13.49 -0.89
N GLU A 182 8.48 -14.83 -1.02
CA GLU A 182 9.73 -15.54 -1.31
C GLU A 182 10.30 -15.16 -2.69
N LEU A 183 9.47 -15.13 -3.72
CA LEU A 183 9.87 -14.79 -5.08
C LEU A 183 10.33 -13.34 -5.19
N ILE A 184 9.62 -12.41 -4.55
CA ILE A 184 9.99 -11.00 -4.47
C ILE A 184 11.36 -10.84 -3.78
N ALA A 185 11.61 -11.56 -2.69
CA ALA A 185 12.88 -11.49 -1.97
C ALA A 185 14.06 -11.97 -2.81
N LYS A 186 13.85 -12.95 -3.70
CA LYS A 186 14.84 -13.47 -4.62
C LYS A 186 15.04 -12.60 -5.86
N SER A 187 14.03 -11.79 -6.20
CA SER A 187 14.06 -10.95 -7.39
C SER A 187 15.00 -9.77 -7.19
N LYS A 188 15.93 -9.60 -8.14
CA LYS A 188 16.76 -8.40 -8.26
C LYS A 188 16.13 -7.37 -9.20
N ARG A 189 14.99 -7.70 -9.82
CA ARG A 189 14.28 -6.81 -10.72
C ARG A 189 13.55 -5.72 -9.95
N ARG A 190 13.35 -4.59 -10.59
CA ARG A 190 12.44 -3.57 -10.10
C ARG A 190 11.01 -4.14 -10.05
N LEU A 191 10.29 -3.86 -8.98
CA LEU A 191 8.92 -4.31 -8.77
C LEU A 191 7.94 -3.38 -9.51
N THR A 192 7.92 -3.47 -10.85
CA THR A 192 6.90 -2.82 -11.67
C THR A 192 5.58 -3.60 -11.57
N LYS A 193 4.47 -3.00 -12.01
CA LYS A 193 3.16 -3.67 -12.05
C LYS A 193 3.27 -5.01 -12.81
N ALA A 194 3.82 -4.98 -14.03
CA ALA A 194 4.00 -6.19 -14.85
C ALA A 194 4.88 -7.25 -14.16
N ALA A 195 5.99 -6.84 -13.54
CA ALA A 195 6.85 -7.77 -12.81
C ALA A 195 6.13 -8.37 -11.57
N THR A 196 5.27 -7.60 -10.92
CA THR A 196 4.45 -8.09 -9.81
C THR A 196 3.41 -9.10 -10.29
N GLU A 197 2.71 -8.82 -11.36
CA GLU A 197 1.74 -9.73 -11.98
C GLU A 197 2.38 -11.06 -12.41
N GLU A 198 3.59 -11.00 -13.02
CA GLU A 198 4.36 -12.20 -13.35
C GLU A 198 4.68 -13.04 -12.10
N ILE A 199 5.15 -12.41 -11.02
CA ILE A 199 5.50 -13.08 -9.76
C ILE A 199 4.25 -13.70 -9.12
N VAL A 200 3.13 -13.00 -9.09
CA VAL A 200 1.86 -13.52 -8.56
C VAL A 200 1.38 -14.70 -9.39
N THR A 201 1.46 -14.61 -10.72
CA THR A 201 1.09 -15.69 -11.62
C THR A 201 2.00 -16.92 -11.42
N GLU A 202 3.31 -16.73 -11.29
CA GLU A 202 4.25 -17.81 -10.98
C GLU A 202 3.93 -18.49 -9.64
N ALA A 203 3.66 -17.69 -8.59
CA ALA A 203 3.29 -18.22 -7.29
C ALA A 203 1.99 -19.04 -7.32
N LEU A 204 0.97 -18.55 -8.05
CA LEU A 204 -0.30 -19.25 -8.25
C LEU A 204 -0.08 -20.59 -8.98
N LEU A 205 0.68 -20.60 -10.07
CA LEU A 205 0.97 -21.83 -10.83
C LEU A 205 1.71 -22.88 -9.98
N LEU A 206 2.54 -22.42 -9.04
CA LEU A 206 3.31 -23.32 -8.16
C LEU A 206 2.50 -23.85 -6.97
N CYS A 207 1.60 -23.06 -6.40
CA CYS A 207 0.93 -23.39 -5.14
C CYS A 207 -0.57 -23.69 -5.31
N ASP A 208 -1.25 -23.08 -6.31
CA ASP A 208 -2.69 -23.24 -6.56
C ASP A 208 -3.00 -23.14 -8.07
N PRO A 209 -2.64 -24.18 -8.84
CA PRO A 209 -2.85 -24.18 -10.29
C PRO A 209 -4.33 -24.11 -10.70
N ASP A 210 -5.25 -24.57 -9.84
CA ASP A 210 -6.69 -24.50 -10.10
C ASP A 210 -7.19 -23.04 -10.00
N GLU A 211 -6.70 -22.27 -9.04
CA GLU A 211 -7.01 -20.85 -8.95
C GLU A 211 -6.36 -20.06 -10.09
N ALA A 212 -5.14 -20.41 -10.50
CA ALA A 212 -4.48 -19.82 -11.67
C ALA A 212 -5.36 -20.01 -12.93
N ALA A 213 -5.86 -21.22 -13.16
CA ALA A 213 -6.73 -21.52 -14.30
C ALA A 213 -8.08 -20.75 -14.23
N ARG A 214 -8.69 -20.63 -13.04
CA ARG A 214 -9.91 -19.84 -12.84
C ARG A 214 -9.71 -18.36 -13.17
N ARG A 215 -8.60 -17.77 -12.72
CA ARG A 215 -8.26 -16.35 -12.99
C ARG A 215 -7.99 -16.11 -14.47
N GLU A 216 -7.29 -17.03 -15.13
CA GLU A 216 -7.04 -16.93 -16.56
C GLU A 216 -8.36 -17.01 -17.35
N ALA A 217 -9.25 -17.95 -17.03
CA ALA A 217 -10.56 -18.06 -17.66
C ALA A 217 -11.40 -16.78 -17.47
N ALA A 218 -11.43 -16.22 -16.26
CA ALA A 218 -12.13 -14.97 -15.97
C ALA A 218 -11.53 -13.77 -16.73
N ALA A 219 -10.21 -13.72 -16.88
CA ALA A 219 -9.53 -12.70 -17.67
C ALA A 219 -9.84 -12.81 -19.15
N GLN A 220 -9.95 -14.05 -19.69
CA GLN A 220 -10.33 -14.30 -21.08
C GLN A 220 -11.76 -13.85 -21.37
N GLU A 221 -12.72 -14.10 -20.45
CA GLU A 221 -14.12 -13.65 -20.58
C GLU A 221 -14.22 -12.12 -20.64
N LYS A 222 -13.36 -11.39 -19.91
CA LYS A 222 -13.31 -9.92 -19.92
C LYS A 222 -12.64 -9.33 -21.17
N ARG A 223 -11.89 -10.10 -21.93
CA ARG A 223 -11.26 -9.70 -23.20
C ARG A 223 -12.26 -9.65 -24.35
N GLY A 224 -13.33 -8.86 -24.22
CA GLY A 224 -14.27 -8.57 -25.29
C GLY A 224 -13.83 -7.32 -26.06
N VAL A 225 -13.84 -7.39 -27.40
CA VAL A 225 -13.74 -6.19 -28.23
C VAL A 225 -15.10 -5.51 -28.23
N TRP A 226 -15.25 -4.44 -27.49
CA TRP A 226 -16.46 -3.60 -27.51
C TRP A 226 -16.36 -2.64 -28.68
N LEU A 227 -17.10 -2.92 -29.77
CA LEU A 227 -17.30 -1.97 -30.85
C LEU A 227 -18.42 -1.00 -30.41
N ASN A 228 -18.04 0.23 -30.05
CA ASN A 228 -19.00 1.32 -29.97
C ASN A 228 -19.57 1.52 -31.39
N ARG A 229 -20.83 1.20 -31.59
CA ARG A 229 -21.59 1.62 -32.80
C ARG A 229 -22.27 2.95 -32.43
N ASP A 230 -21.69 4.05 -32.91
CA ASP A 230 -22.37 5.34 -33.00
C ASP A 230 -23.57 5.24 -33.94
#